data_7b9ed4cd74ee345e14ae243479608a52
#
_entry.id   7b9ed4cd74ee345e14ae243479608a52
#
_cell.length_a   1.000
_cell.length_b   1.000
_cell.length_c   1.000
_cell.angle_alpha   90.00
_cell.angle_beta   90.00
_cell.angle_gamma   90.00
#
_symmetry.space_group_name_H-M   'P 1'
#
loop_
_entity.id
_entity.type
_entity.pdbx_description
1 polymer ?
#
loop_
_entity_poly.entity_id
_entity_poly.type
_entity_poly.pdbx_seq_one_letter_code
_entity_poly.pdbx_strand_id
1 'polypeptide(L)'
;MKALVLHGKHQIQIEHDFPEPPLGPDCVKIAVSYCGLCGTDIHKYEGKGGSRPVVYPVPLGHEASGIVVETGKQVRDLKAGDRVAVDPNWYCKSCWFCQNGLTHFCENSRGVVKGFAEYICPPRENVYKLPDSLSLRDAALAEPLSCCLHGMDLLDLKTGQTVVIIGLGSIGSIFLQLCRRAGAARCIVVEPQEQKRGLGMRLGASLCLN
;
A
#
# COMPACT_ATOMS: atom_id res chain seq x y z
N MET A 1 -3.01 -20.79 -9.64
CA MET A 1 -2.95 -20.26 -8.26
C MET A 1 -4.31 -19.73 -7.82
N LYS A 2 -4.53 -19.59 -6.50
CA LYS A 2 -5.72 -18.90 -6.00
C LYS A 2 -5.57 -17.38 -6.12
N ALA A 3 -6.64 -16.70 -6.52
CA ALA A 3 -6.70 -15.24 -6.56
C ALA A 3 -8.12 -14.75 -6.28
N LEU A 4 -8.26 -13.59 -5.66
CA LEU A 4 -9.53 -12.89 -5.52
C LEU A 4 -9.71 -11.95 -6.70
N VAL A 5 -10.63 -12.29 -7.60
CA VAL A 5 -10.82 -11.64 -8.90
C VAL A 5 -12.14 -10.90 -8.95
N LEU A 6 -12.10 -9.66 -9.39
CA LEU A 6 -13.25 -8.82 -9.65
C LEU A 6 -13.63 -8.94 -11.14
N HIS A 7 -14.79 -9.54 -11.45
CA HIS A 7 -15.29 -9.78 -12.81
C HIS A 7 -16.20 -8.67 -13.33
N GLY A 8 -16.69 -7.84 -12.45
CA GLY A 8 -17.59 -6.73 -12.73
C GLY A 8 -17.99 -6.03 -11.44
N LYS A 9 -18.75 -4.95 -11.55
CA LYS A 9 -19.29 -4.25 -10.38
C LYS A 9 -20.02 -5.23 -9.46
N HIS A 10 -19.62 -5.32 -8.20
CA HIS A 10 -20.14 -6.23 -7.16
C HIS A 10 -20.00 -7.74 -7.48
N GLN A 11 -19.17 -8.10 -8.47
CA GLN A 11 -18.95 -9.49 -8.86
C GLN A 11 -17.51 -9.90 -8.54
N ILE A 12 -17.29 -10.32 -7.30
CA ILE A 12 -15.98 -10.76 -6.82
C ILE A 12 -16.03 -12.27 -6.54
N GLN A 13 -15.00 -13.00 -6.97
CA GLN A 13 -14.90 -14.45 -6.80
C GLN A 13 -13.48 -14.87 -6.42
N ILE A 14 -13.36 -15.98 -5.68
CA ILE A 14 -12.09 -16.67 -5.49
C ILE A 14 -11.93 -17.65 -6.65
N GLU A 15 -10.98 -17.38 -7.52
CA GLU A 15 -10.54 -18.34 -8.54
C GLU A 15 -9.46 -19.25 -7.98
N HIS A 16 -9.54 -20.53 -8.28
CA HIS A 16 -8.55 -21.52 -7.84
C HIS A 16 -7.49 -21.81 -8.92
N ASP A 17 -7.83 -21.56 -10.17
CA ASP A 17 -7.00 -21.84 -11.35
C ASP A 17 -6.54 -20.56 -12.06
N PHE A 18 -6.46 -19.44 -11.34
CA PHE A 18 -5.98 -18.18 -11.92
C PHE A 18 -4.53 -18.35 -12.40
N PRO A 19 -4.17 -17.87 -13.59
CA PRO A 19 -2.80 -18.01 -14.10
C PRO A 19 -1.78 -17.37 -13.17
N GLU A 20 -0.66 -18.06 -12.94
CA GLU A 20 0.47 -17.46 -12.24
C GLU A 20 1.12 -16.38 -13.11
N PRO A 21 1.58 -15.27 -12.51
CA PRO A 21 2.29 -14.24 -13.28
C PRO A 21 3.62 -14.80 -13.79
N PRO A 22 3.97 -14.57 -15.08
CA PRO A 22 5.22 -15.05 -15.64
C PRO A 22 6.41 -14.32 -15.00
N LEU A 23 7.50 -15.05 -14.74
CA LEU A 23 8.74 -14.48 -14.21
C LEU A 23 9.55 -13.83 -15.34
N GLY A 24 9.56 -12.48 -15.35
CA GLY A 24 10.43 -11.71 -16.23
C GLY A 24 11.89 -11.73 -15.78
N PRO A 25 12.84 -11.38 -16.67
CA PRO A 25 14.28 -11.44 -16.35
C PRO A 25 14.69 -10.47 -15.24
N ASP A 26 13.96 -9.38 -15.05
CA ASP A 26 14.14 -8.31 -14.05
C ASP A 26 13.12 -8.37 -12.91
N CYS A 27 12.27 -9.41 -12.87
CA CYS A 27 11.18 -9.53 -11.93
C CYS A 27 11.52 -10.44 -10.75
N VAL A 28 10.73 -10.33 -9.69
CA VAL A 28 10.84 -11.11 -8.46
C VAL A 28 9.50 -11.78 -8.18
N LYS A 29 9.47 -13.11 -8.17
CA LYS A 29 8.29 -13.88 -7.81
C LYS A 29 8.20 -13.97 -6.29
N ILE A 30 7.08 -13.54 -5.74
CA ILE A 30 6.84 -13.42 -4.31
C ILE A 30 5.60 -14.25 -3.94
N ALA A 31 5.74 -15.14 -2.97
CA ALA A 31 4.61 -15.74 -2.28
C ALA A 31 4.04 -14.68 -1.30
N VAL A 32 2.82 -14.25 -1.56
CA VAL A 32 2.16 -13.21 -0.74
C VAL A 32 1.78 -13.82 0.61
N SER A 33 2.23 -13.19 1.69
CA SER A 33 1.88 -13.60 3.05
C SER A 33 0.76 -12.74 3.62
N TYR A 34 0.79 -11.44 3.35
CA TYR A 34 -0.24 -10.48 3.77
C TYR A 34 -0.48 -9.46 2.68
N CYS A 35 -1.73 -9.05 2.54
CA CYS A 35 -2.11 -7.93 1.70
C CYS A 35 -3.23 -7.15 2.38
N GLY A 36 -3.04 -5.85 2.56
CA GLY A 36 -4.04 -4.95 3.12
C GLY A 36 -5.20 -4.70 2.16
N LEU A 37 -6.35 -4.34 2.72
CA LEU A 37 -7.54 -3.92 1.98
C LEU A 37 -7.63 -2.40 1.99
N CYS A 38 -7.47 -1.78 0.83
CA CYS A 38 -7.56 -0.34 0.63
C CYS A 38 -8.98 0.10 0.24
N GLY A 39 -9.32 1.35 0.53
CA GLY A 39 -10.53 1.99 0.00
C GLY A 39 -10.61 1.95 -1.53
N THR A 40 -9.47 1.96 -2.22
CA THR A 40 -9.39 1.80 -3.68
C THR A 40 -9.95 0.46 -4.16
N ASP A 41 -9.77 -0.62 -3.41
CA ASP A 41 -10.32 -1.94 -3.74
C ASP A 41 -11.85 -1.93 -3.61
N ILE A 42 -12.36 -1.25 -2.58
CA ILE A 42 -13.81 -1.04 -2.39
C ILE A 42 -14.39 -0.19 -3.53
N HIS A 43 -13.72 0.91 -3.92
CA HIS A 43 -14.16 1.73 -5.04
C HIS A 43 -14.23 0.93 -6.35
N LYS A 44 -13.23 0.09 -6.63
CA LYS A 44 -13.25 -0.80 -7.80
C LYS A 44 -14.40 -1.79 -7.73
N TYR A 45 -14.64 -2.39 -6.56
CA TYR A 45 -15.76 -3.30 -6.32
C TYR A 45 -17.12 -2.62 -6.59
N GLU A 46 -17.27 -1.35 -6.21
CA GLU A 46 -18.46 -0.54 -6.47
C GLU A 46 -18.56 -0.03 -7.93
N GLY A 47 -17.58 -0.36 -8.77
CA GLY A 47 -17.52 0.13 -10.16
C GLY A 47 -17.18 1.61 -10.27
N LYS A 48 -16.69 2.21 -9.18
CA LYS A 48 -16.16 3.57 -9.17
C LYS A 48 -14.70 3.51 -9.60
N GLY A 49 -14.40 4.00 -10.79
CA GLY A 49 -13.01 4.16 -11.23
C GLY A 49 -12.30 5.20 -10.36
N GLY A 50 -10.96 5.07 -10.25
CA GLY A 50 -10.10 6.14 -9.76
C GLY A 50 -9.61 7.00 -10.92
N SER A 51 -8.31 7.34 -10.94
CA SER A 51 -7.66 8.03 -12.07
C SER A 51 -7.69 7.23 -13.38
N ARG A 52 -8.06 5.95 -13.33
CA ARG A 52 -8.18 5.05 -14.48
C ARG A 52 -9.45 4.21 -14.39
N PRO A 53 -10.08 3.90 -15.55
CA PRO A 53 -11.22 2.99 -15.58
C PRO A 53 -10.80 1.59 -15.10
N VAL A 54 -11.74 0.89 -14.45
CA VAL A 54 -11.53 -0.50 -14.08
C VAL A 54 -11.75 -1.38 -15.30
N VAL A 55 -10.75 -2.18 -15.65
CA VAL A 55 -10.85 -3.18 -16.73
C VAL A 55 -11.02 -4.54 -16.08
N TYR A 56 -12.12 -5.19 -16.35
CA TYR A 56 -12.46 -6.51 -15.82
C TYR A 56 -12.07 -7.64 -16.78
N PRO A 57 -11.76 -8.87 -16.32
CA PRO A 57 -11.55 -9.25 -14.93
C PRO A 57 -10.21 -8.73 -14.38
N VAL A 58 -10.16 -8.42 -13.07
CA VAL A 58 -8.95 -7.91 -12.44
C VAL A 58 -8.79 -8.45 -11.01
N PRO A 59 -7.66 -9.07 -10.66
CA PRO A 59 -7.32 -9.31 -9.27
C PRO A 59 -7.06 -8.00 -8.54
N LEU A 60 -7.47 -7.91 -7.28
CA LEU A 60 -7.34 -6.72 -6.43
C LEU A 60 -6.13 -6.83 -5.49
N GLY A 61 -6.01 -5.83 -4.61
CA GLY A 61 -4.97 -5.75 -3.58
C GLY A 61 -3.66 -5.15 -4.08
N HIS A 62 -3.09 -4.24 -3.30
CA HIS A 62 -1.84 -3.55 -3.64
C HIS A 62 -0.96 -3.26 -2.44
N GLU A 63 -1.40 -3.52 -1.22
CA GLU A 63 -0.63 -3.35 0.01
C GLU A 63 0.01 -4.68 0.42
N ALA A 64 0.96 -5.19 -0.37
CA ALA A 64 1.45 -6.56 -0.26
C ALA A 64 2.82 -6.69 0.42
N SER A 65 2.94 -7.74 1.22
CA SER A 65 4.20 -8.26 1.75
C SER A 65 4.28 -9.77 1.59
N GLY A 66 5.49 -10.31 1.51
CA GLY A 66 5.66 -11.75 1.32
C GLY A 66 7.11 -12.21 1.35
N ILE A 67 7.31 -13.40 0.80
CA ILE A 67 8.62 -14.06 0.75
C ILE A 67 8.97 -14.30 -0.72
N VAL A 68 10.18 -13.93 -1.10
CA VAL A 68 10.73 -14.23 -2.43
C VAL A 68 10.82 -15.73 -2.62
N VAL A 69 10.24 -16.26 -3.68
CA VAL A 69 10.34 -17.69 -4.04
C VAL A 69 11.25 -17.92 -5.23
N GLU A 70 11.33 -16.95 -6.15
CA GLU A 70 12.18 -17.05 -7.33
C GLU A 70 12.56 -15.65 -7.84
N THR A 71 13.71 -15.51 -8.47
CA THR A 71 14.18 -14.25 -9.06
C THR A 71 14.54 -14.42 -10.52
N GLY A 72 14.22 -13.41 -11.32
CA GLY A 72 14.65 -13.34 -12.71
C GLY A 72 16.17 -13.24 -12.83
N LYS A 73 16.71 -13.66 -13.96
CA LYS A 73 18.16 -13.79 -14.21
C LYS A 73 18.97 -12.48 -14.09
N GLN A 74 18.31 -11.32 -14.13
CA GLN A 74 18.95 -10.00 -14.00
C GLN A 74 18.94 -9.49 -12.54
N VAL A 75 18.17 -10.08 -11.66
CA VAL A 75 18.12 -9.73 -10.23
C VAL A 75 19.37 -10.29 -9.54
N ARG A 76 20.10 -9.43 -8.80
CA ARG A 76 21.40 -9.79 -8.18
C ARG A 76 21.42 -9.69 -6.65
N ASP A 77 20.51 -8.93 -6.08
CA ASP A 77 20.53 -8.49 -4.67
C ASP A 77 19.36 -9.02 -3.85
N LEU A 78 18.52 -9.86 -4.45
CA LEU A 78 17.46 -10.63 -3.78
C LEU A 78 17.60 -12.11 -4.10
N LYS A 79 17.16 -12.96 -3.17
CA LYS A 79 17.17 -14.41 -3.30
C LYS A 79 15.92 -15.03 -2.67
N ALA A 80 15.63 -16.28 -3.04
CA ALA A 80 14.59 -17.06 -2.37
C ALA A 80 14.79 -17.08 -0.85
N GLY A 81 13.68 -16.89 -0.13
CA GLY A 81 13.64 -16.76 1.32
C GLY A 81 13.73 -15.31 1.83
N ASP A 82 14.11 -14.33 1.02
CA ASP A 82 14.11 -12.93 1.44
C ASP A 82 12.67 -12.46 1.72
N ARG A 83 12.51 -11.74 2.83
CA ARG A 83 11.24 -11.14 3.25
C ARG A 83 11.15 -9.73 2.65
N VAL A 84 10.00 -9.42 2.05
CA VAL A 84 9.87 -8.20 1.24
C VAL A 84 8.51 -7.52 1.41
N ALA A 85 8.49 -6.20 1.21
CA ALA A 85 7.32 -5.40 0.89
C ALA A 85 7.42 -4.89 -0.55
N VAL A 86 6.31 -4.45 -1.12
CA VAL A 86 6.24 -4.11 -2.55
C VAL A 86 5.61 -2.74 -2.75
N ASP A 87 6.25 -1.90 -3.57
CA ASP A 87 5.62 -0.72 -4.16
C ASP A 87 4.70 -1.18 -5.31
N PRO A 88 3.40 -0.90 -5.26
CA PRO A 88 2.47 -1.35 -6.28
C PRO A 88 2.57 -0.59 -7.60
N ASN A 89 3.31 0.52 -7.67
CA ASN A 89 3.33 1.40 -8.82
C ASN A 89 4.68 1.36 -9.54
N TRP A 90 4.62 1.12 -10.84
CA TRP A 90 5.76 1.25 -11.71
C TRP A 90 5.71 2.58 -12.47
N TYR A 91 6.87 3.23 -12.63
CA TYR A 91 7.03 4.52 -13.28
C TYR A 91 8.02 4.43 -14.45
N CYS A 92 7.77 5.20 -15.52
CA CYS A 92 8.56 5.09 -16.76
C CYS A 92 9.98 5.69 -16.68
N LYS A 93 10.26 6.52 -15.68
CA LYS A 93 11.54 7.24 -15.45
C LYS A 93 12.00 8.17 -16.58
N SER A 94 11.25 8.27 -17.67
CA SER A 94 11.62 9.04 -18.87
C SER A 94 10.73 10.22 -19.19
N CYS A 95 9.47 10.28 -18.67
CA CYS A 95 8.62 11.45 -18.87
C CYS A 95 9.09 12.64 -18.02
N TRP A 96 8.60 13.82 -18.35
CA TRP A 96 8.97 15.06 -17.66
C TRP A 96 8.76 14.96 -16.14
N PHE A 97 7.64 14.43 -15.69
CA PHE A 97 7.35 14.28 -14.26
C PHE A 97 8.37 13.38 -13.57
N CYS A 98 8.71 12.23 -14.15
CA CYS A 98 9.70 11.33 -13.58
C CYS A 98 11.08 11.98 -13.48
N GLN A 99 11.51 12.72 -14.52
CA GLN A 99 12.81 13.39 -14.55
C GLN A 99 12.91 14.54 -13.55
N ASN A 100 11.77 15.09 -13.11
CA ASN A 100 11.69 16.15 -12.10
C ASN A 100 11.31 15.65 -10.70
N GLY A 101 11.40 14.32 -10.42
CA GLY A 101 11.13 13.74 -9.11
C GLY A 101 9.64 13.63 -8.75
N LEU A 102 8.75 13.92 -9.68
CA LEU A 102 7.29 13.90 -9.52
C LEU A 102 6.69 12.59 -10.04
N THR A 103 7.26 11.45 -9.64
CA THR A 103 6.94 10.12 -10.19
C THR A 103 5.46 9.74 -10.05
N HIS A 104 4.78 10.22 -9.02
CA HIS A 104 3.34 9.98 -8.81
C HIS A 104 2.45 10.61 -9.89
N PHE A 105 2.95 11.59 -10.67
CA PHE A 105 2.29 12.13 -11.86
C PHE A 105 2.78 11.49 -13.17
N CYS A 106 3.51 10.39 -13.12
CA CYS A 106 4.04 9.73 -14.30
C CYS A 106 2.93 9.41 -15.31
N GLU A 107 3.07 9.93 -16.55
CA GLU A 107 2.11 9.75 -17.63
C GLU A 107 1.92 8.28 -18.03
N ASN A 108 2.95 7.46 -17.84
CA ASN A 108 2.98 6.03 -18.19
C ASN A 108 2.97 5.12 -16.95
N SER A 109 2.57 5.64 -15.76
CA SER A 109 2.54 4.81 -14.56
C SER A 109 1.56 3.64 -14.70
N ARG A 110 1.88 2.51 -14.10
CA ARG A 110 1.03 1.31 -14.11
C ARG A 110 1.13 0.57 -12.76
N GLY A 111 0.02 -0.03 -12.34
CA GLY A 111 0.03 -0.95 -11.21
C GLY A 111 0.71 -2.27 -11.59
N VAL A 112 1.64 -2.72 -10.77
CA VAL A 112 2.41 -3.96 -10.97
C VAL A 112 2.13 -5.02 -9.92
N VAL A 113 1.27 -4.72 -8.94
CA VAL A 113 0.90 -5.62 -7.85
C VAL A 113 -0.59 -5.92 -7.89
N LYS A 114 -0.94 -7.18 -7.65
CA LYS A 114 -2.31 -7.71 -7.51
C LYS A 114 -2.29 -8.70 -6.35
N GLY A 115 -2.17 -8.14 -5.13
CA GLY A 115 -1.74 -8.84 -3.92
C GLY A 115 -2.79 -9.77 -3.30
N PHE A 116 -4.06 -9.74 -3.73
CA PHE A 116 -5.04 -10.74 -3.30
C PHE A 116 -4.92 -12.01 -4.16
N ALA A 117 -3.71 -12.52 -4.27
CA ALA A 117 -3.33 -13.74 -4.97
C ALA A 117 -2.21 -14.48 -4.22
N GLU A 118 -2.03 -15.77 -4.48
CA GLU A 118 -0.94 -16.53 -3.86
C GLU A 118 0.45 -16.02 -4.28
N TYR A 119 0.59 -15.59 -5.55
CA TYR A 119 1.86 -15.09 -6.09
C TYR A 119 1.68 -13.78 -6.85
N ILE A 120 2.70 -12.94 -6.73
CA ILE A 120 2.88 -11.73 -7.54
C ILE A 120 4.28 -11.74 -8.13
N CYS A 121 4.48 -11.01 -9.24
CA CYS A 121 5.78 -10.95 -9.91
C CYS A 121 6.11 -9.50 -10.35
N PRO A 122 6.34 -8.58 -9.40
CA PRO A 122 6.73 -7.21 -9.71
C PRO A 122 8.17 -7.12 -10.23
N PRO A 123 8.52 -6.02 -10.93
CA PRO A 123 9.90 -5.68 -11.23
C PRO A 123 10.75 -5.55 -9.95
N ARG A 124 12.05 -5.87 -10.04
CA ARG A 124 12.98 -5.79 -8.89
C ARG A 124 12.96 -4.42 -8.20
N GLU A 125 12.87 -3.37 -8.96
CA GLU A 125 12.86 -1.99 -8.43
C GLU A 125 11.68 -1.67 -7.51
N ASN A 126 10.60 -2.42 -7.63
CA ASN A 126 9.41 -2.31 -6.80
C ASN A 126 9.47 -3.15 -5.51
N VAL A 127 10.56 -3.87 -5.25
CA VAL A 127 10.65 -4.84 -4.16
C VAL A 127 11.67 -4.37 -3.12
N TYR A 128 11.25 -4.28 -1.88
CA TYR A 128 12.06 -3.78 -0.77
C TYR A 128 12.29 -4.88 0.27
N LYS A 129 13.55 -5.22 0.50
CA LYS A 129 13.93 -6.19 1.51
C LYS A 129 13.65 -5.65 2.91
N LEU A 130 13.04 -6.47 3.74
CA LEU A 130 12.68 -6.11 5.11
C LEU A 130 13.80 -6.43 6.09
N PRO A 131 13.96 -5.63 7.16
CA PRO A 131 14.78 -6.00 8.29
C PRO A 131 14.16 -7.20 9.04
N ASP A 132 14.99 -8.02 9.69
CA ASP A 132 14.53 -9.23 10.38
C ASP A 132 13.55 -8.94 11.53
N SER A 133 13.64 -7.75 12.12
CA SER A 133 12.77 -7.32 13.22
C SER A 133 11.34 -6.96 12.81
N LEU A 134 11.09 -6.70 11.50
CA LEU A 134 9.75 -6.29 11.03
C LEU A 134 8.95 -7.52 10.60
N SER A 135 7.75 -7.70 11.16
CA SER A 135 6.86 -8.79 10.74
C SER A 135 6.33 -8.59 9.32
N LEU A 136 6.04 -9.67 8.58
CA LEU A 136 5.40 -9.56 7.26
C LEU A 136 4.01 -8.92 7.37
N ARG A 137 3.29 -9.16 8.46
CA ARG A 137 2.00 -8.53 8.71
C ARG A 137 2.11 -7.01 8.78
N ASP A 138 3.07 -6.50 9.54
CA ASP A 138 3.26 -5.06 9.70
C ASP A 138 3.85 -4.43 8.42
N ALA A 139 4.66 -5.20 7.69
CA ALA A 139 5.23 -4.79 6.41
C ALA A 139 4.18 -4.56 5.31
N ALA A 140 3.01 -5.19 5.40
CA ALA A 140 1.90 -4.89 4.49
C ALA A 140 1.39 -3.44 4.63
N LEU A 141 1.67 -2.78 5.76
CA LEU A 141 1.36 -1.36 5.97
C LEU A 141 2.39 -0.41 5.33
N ALA A 142 3.46 -0.92 4.71
CA ALA A 142 4.50 -0.06 4.11
C ALA A 142 3.92 0.86 3.02
N GLU A 143 2.99 0.34 2.20
CA GLU A 143 2.35 1.13 1.16
C GLU A 143 1.49 2.27 1.73
N PRO A 144 0.47 2.05 2.58
CA PRO A 144 -0.31 3.16 3.13
C PRO A 144 0.53 4.09 4.03
N LEU A 145 1.58 3.58 4.68
CA LEU A 145 2.52 4.42 5.43
C LEU A 145 3.28 5.37 4.49
N SER A 146 3.71 4.90 3.30
CA SER A 146 4.40 5.76 2.33
C SER A 146 3.51 6.91 1.84
N CYS A 147 2.21 6.65 1.61
CA CYS A 147 1.23 7.68 1.29
C CYS A 147 1.10 8.73 2.42
N CYS A 148 1.06 8.27 3.67
CA CYS A 148 0.98 9.17 4.82
C CYS A 148 2.28 9.96 5.02
N LEU A 149 3.46 9.38 4.77
CA LEU A 149 4.74 10.09 4.84
C LEU A 149 4.79 11.20 3.81
N HIS A 150 4.39 10.94 2.56
CA HIS A 150 4.26 11.99 1.55
C HIS A 150 3.30 13.10 1.99
N GLY A 151 2.17 12.75 2.60
CA GLY A 151 1.26 13.74 3.19
C GLY A 151 1.88 14.56 4.32
N MET A 152 2.75 13.94 5.15
CA MET A 152 3.50 14.65 6.19
C MET A 152 4.51 15.64 5.60
N ASP A 153 5.20 15.27 4.50
CA ASP A 153 6.12 16.17 3.79
C ASP A 153 5.40 17.41 3.28
N LEU A 154 4.18 17.24 2.74
CA LEU A 154 3.35 18.35 2.26
C LEU A 154 2.76 19.19 3.39
N LEU A 155 2.50 18.59 4.55
CA LEU A 155 1.94 19.29 5.72
C LEU A 155 2.95 20.26 6.35
N ASP A 156 4.25 20.00 6.22
CA ASP A 156 5.34 20.79 6.81
C ASP A 156 5.12 21.08 8.31
N LEU A 157 4.72 20.07 9.07
CA LEU A 157 4.38 20.20 10.48
C LEU A 157 5.57 20.68 11.31
N LYS A 158 5.38 21.79 12.03
CA LYS A 158 6.38 22.30 12.97
C LYS A 158 6.12 21.77 14.39
N THR A 159 7.21 21.52 15.11
CA THR A 159 7.14 21.13 16.52
C THR A 159 6.31 22.13 17.33
N GLY A 160 5.45 21.63 18.20
CA GLY A 160 4.59 22.46 19.06
C GLY A 160 3.23 22.84 18.46
N GLN A 161 2.99 22.54 17.20
CA GLN A 161 1.68 22.80 16.56
C GLN A 161 0.58 21.84 17.07
N THR A 162 -0.65 22.27 16.95
CA THR A 162 -1.84 21.43 17.16
C THR A 162 -2.34 20.93 15.81
N VAL A 163 -2.61 19.63 15.72
CA VAL A 163 -3.14 18.97 14.51
C VAL A 163 -4.54 18.45 14.81
N VAL A 164 -5.45 18.63 13.85
CA VAL A 164 -6.78 18.02 13.85
C VAL A 164 -6.84 16.96 12.76
N ILE A 165 -7.24 15.74 13.11
CA ILE A 165 -7.38 14.60 12.21
C ILE A 165 -8.88 14.25 12.14
N ILE A 166 -9.46 14.38 10.96
CA ILE A 166 -10.87 14.07 10.71
C ILE A 166 -10.96 12.68 10.10
N GLY A 167 -11.52 11.74 10.86
CA GLY A 167 -11.59 10.33 10.55
C GLY A 167 -10.40 9.52 11.08
N LEU A 168 -10.69 8.41 11.78
CA LEU A 168 -9.69 7.51 12.35
C LEU A 168 -9.78 6.10 11.72
N GLY A 169 -9.78 6.05 10.40
CA GLY A 169 -9.51 4.83 9.63
C GLY A 169 -8.01 4.49 9.63
N SER A 170 -7.57 3.60 8.75
CA SER A 170 -6.16 3.21 8.62
C SER A 170 -5.25 4.43 8.42
N ILE A 171 -5.58 5.28 7.47
CA ILE A 171 -4.79 6.49 7.14
C ILE A 171 -4.77 7.47 8.32
N GLY A 172 -5.91 7.81 8.92
CA GLY A 172 -5.96 8.72 10.07
C GLY A 172 -5.19 8.19 11.28
N SER A 173 -5.21 6.87 11.50
CA SER A 173 -4.44 6.22 12.57
C SER A 173 -2.94 6.29 12.34
N ILE A 174 -2.48 6.20 11.08
CA ILE A 174 -1.07 6.37 10.71
C ILE A 174 -0.68 7.84 10.89
N PHE A 175 -1.45 8.79 10.37
CA PHE A 175 -1.18 10.23 10.54
C PHE A 175 -1.11 10.64 12.01
N LEU A 176 -1.98 10.13 12.87
CA LEU A 176 -1.94 10.41 14.31
C LEU A 176 -0.58 10.07 14.91
N GLN A 177 -0.07 8.88 14.59
CA GLN A 177 1.23 8.43 15.09
C GLN A 177 2.39 9.22 14.48
N LEU A 178 2.35 9.52 13.18
CA LEU A 178 3.35 10.32 12.50
C LEU A 178 3.40 11.76 13.04
N CYS A 179 2.27 12.44 13.19
CA CYS A 179 2.20 13.80 13.74
C CYS A 179 2.76 13.86 15.16
N ARG A 180 2.46 12.86 15.99
CA ARG A 180 3.04 12.78 17.34
C ARG A 180 4.56 12.63 17.31
N ARG A 181 5.06 11.75 16.45
CA ARG A 181 6.52 11.53 16.28
C ARG A 181 7.23 12.78 15.73
N ALA A 182 6.53 13.55 14.89
CA ALA A 182 7.03 14.83 14.35
C ALA A 182 6.97 15.99 15.35
N GLY A 183 6.47 15.77 16.58
CA GLY A 183 6.51 16.79 17.64
C GLY A 183 5.25 17.67 17.71
N ALA A 184 4.11 17.24 17.19
CA ALA A 184 2.83 17.91 17.44
C ALA A 184 2.57 18.01 18.95
N ALA A 185 2.27 19.22 19.46
CA ALA A 185 1.94 19.43 20.86
C ALA A 185 0.61 18.79 21.24
N ARG A 186 -0.35 18.82 20.30
CA ARG A 186 -1.66 18.21 20.46
C ARG A 186 -2.10 17.56 19.15
N CYS A 187 -2.66 16.35 19.25
CA CYS A 187 -3.38 15.71 18.17
C CYS A 187 -4.84 15.52 18.60
N ILE A 188 -5.75 16.22 17.96
CA ILE A 188 -7.21 16.15 18.18
C ILE A 188 -7.79 15.28 17.06
N VAL A 189 -8.57 14.27 17.42
CA VAL A 189 -9.22 13.37 16.46
C VAL A 189 -10.72 13.61 16.47
N VAL A 190 -11.33 13.71 15.29
CA VAL A 190 -12.78 13.74 15.11
C VAL A 190 -13.19 12.42 14.44
N GLU A 191 -13.97 11.59 15.14
CA GLU A 191 -14.35 10.26 14.68
C GLU A 191 -15.70 9.86 15.30
N PRO A 192 -16.74 9.59 14.50
CA PRO A 192 -18.08 9.27 15.03
C PRO A 192 -18.14 7.91 15.75
N GLN A 193 -17.27 6.94 15.39
CA GLN A 193 -17.30 5.62 15.98
C GLN A 193 -16.55 5.57 17.31
N GLU A 194 -17.27 5.27 18.41
CA GLU A 194 -16.71 5.22 19.76
C GLU A 194 -15.51 4.28 19.89
N GLN A 195 -15.59 3.08 19.29
CA GLN A 195 -14.49 2.10 19.33
C GLN A 195 -13.21 2.65 18.70
N LYS A 196 -13.34 3.39 17.60
CA LYS A 196 -12.20 4.05 16.94
C LYS A 196 -11.67 5.21 17.77
N ARG A 197 -12.53 6.00 18.43
CA ARG A 197 -12.08 7.03 19.38
C ARG A 197 -11.25 6.40 20.50
N GLY A 198 -11.69 5.26 21.06
CA GLY A 198 -10.91 4.50 22.04
C GLY A 198 -9.54 4.06 21.50
N LEU A 199 -9.46 3.65 20.24
CA LEU A 199 -8.17 3.37 19.57
C LEU A 199 -7.33 4.65 19.47
N GLY A 200 -7.93 5.78 19.07
CA GLY A 200 -7.24 7.07 18.98
C GLY A 200 -6.55 7.47 20.28
N MET A 201 -7.25 7.32 21.40
CA MET A 201 -6.67 7.58 22.72
C MET A 201 -5.47 6.67 23.01
N ARG A 202 -5.56 5.37 22.71
CA ARG A 202 -4.43 4.43 22.85
C ARG A 202 -3.25 4.75 21.94
N LEU A 203 -3.51 5.25 20.73
CA LEU A 203 -2.47 5.69 19.78
C LEU A 203 -1.91 7.07 20.12
N GLY A 204 -2.47 7.72 21.17
CA GLY A 204 -1.96 8.94 21.76
C GLY A 204 -2.61 10.22 21.25
N ALA A 205 -3.85 10.21 20.82
CA ALA A 205 -4.61 11.44 20.64
C ALA A 205 -4.71 12.20 21.98
N SER A 206 -4.61 13.52 21.91
CA SER A 206 -4.82 14.39 23.09
C SER A 206 -6.29 14.52 23.44
N LEU A 207 -7.15 14.40 22.43
CA LEU A 207 -8.61 14.49 22.54
C LEU A 207 -9.25 13.76 21.36
N CYS A 208 -10.34 13.04 21.61
CA CYS A 208 -11.19 12.48 20.57
C CYS A 208 -12.61 13.04 20.69
N LEU A 209 -13.12 13.59 19.62
CA LEU A 209 -14.46 14.17 19.48
C LEU A 209 -15.35 13.27 18.60
N ASN A 210 -16.66 13.42 18.80
CA ASN A 210 -17.68 12.80 17.93
C ASN A 210 -17.97 13.74 16.77
#